data_c4de2aed206ef19074412b09df5167f6
#
_entry.id   c4de2aed206ef19074412b09df5167f6
#
_cell.length_a   1.000
_cell.length_b   1.000
_cell.length_c   1.000
_cell.angle_alpha   90.00
_cell.angle_beta   90.00
_cell.angle_gamma   90.00
#
_symmetry.space_group_name_H-M   'P 1'
#
loop_
_entity.id
_entity.type
_entity.pdbx_description
1 polymer ?
#
loop_
_entity_poly.entity_id
_entity_poly.type
_entity_poly.pdbx_seq_one_letter_code
_entity_poly.pdbx_strand_id
1 'polypeptide(L)'
;VSALAIVLIAGVACAGRALAAPTPVRVLIDRAPLTSPLPGGFLGLALEYRTIPQWLGSVASPKAVDPALLGLVRGLNPTGRPVIRIGGQSTDRSWWPVPGVSAPVGVTYALTPTWTADAHALAEALNARMLLSVNLEANSPQDSGYEARQLLAGVGAPYVDALEIGNEPDLYTTTPWYRVLNGQDILWSRQVGEPVFSRAPGYDEADYLSEFQRMLAVMPADVAIAGPDAVGADWLGPFTGLVTPHGRIRILDSHSYPLQQCDQDPLSPRYPSIPNLLAYPAWHNLLNGAFPALALAHSEGIQFRVDEMGSVTCDGRAGVSDTMASALWVTNALFFAAREGVNGVNLHSYPNSTNGLFDLAHTAAGWSAEIHPLYDGALMFARADPVGSRVLSLLDDAPSTVQTWATIGTDHRVRVLVDNEGPAAQLSIHAPKGYGSRPGSVQRLLAPSAAATSGLTIGGSSFATSSTGVAPTPVPATVTPGRSGYSFAAPADSETLLTLSARAVSAG
;
A
#
# COMPACT_ATOMS: atom_id res chain seq x y z
N VAL A 1 -55.53 -23.45 -53.06
CA VAL A 1 -54.34 -24.17 -52.58
C VAL A 1 -53.84 -23.38 -51.36
N SER A 2 -54.26 -23.83 -50.15
CA SER A 2 -53.88 -23.23 -48.91
C SER A 2 -52.61 -23.90 -48.39
N ALA A 3 -51.55 -23.12 -48.12
CA ALA A 3 -50.32 -23.58 -47.47
C ALA A 3 -50.44 -23.32 -45.96
N LEU A 4 -50.38 -24.40 -45.20
CA LEU A 4 -50.39 -24.44 -43.74
C LEU A 4 -48.92 -24.22 -43.28
N ALA A 5 -48.63 -23.10 -42.60
CA ALA A 5 -47.32 -22.85 -41.99
C ALA A 5 -47.33 -23.44 -40.56
N ILE A 6 -46.47 -24.43 -40.32
CA ILE A 6 -46.22 -25.01 -39.00
C ILE A 6 -45.12 -24.16 -38.34
N VAL A 7 -45.45 -23.47 -37.26
CA VAL A 7 -44.49 -22.77 -36.42
C VAL A 7 -43.99 -23.72 -35.37
N LEU A 8 -42.73 -24.13 -35.49
CA LEU A 8 -41.99 -24.88 -34.48
C LEU A 8 -41.50 -23.89 -33.39
N ILE A 9 -42.11 -23.93 -32.21
CA ILE A 9 -41.61 -23.25 -31.02
C ILE A 9 -40.49 -24.10 -30.41
N ALA A 10 -39.24 -23.72 -30.65
CA ALA A 10 -38.10 -24.27 -29.94
C ALA A 10 -38.10 -23.76 -28.51
N GLY A 11 -38.46 -24.60 -27.56
CA GLY A 11 -38.31 -24.31 -26.13
C GLY A 11 -36.82 -24.26 -25.77
N VAL A 12 -36.29 -23.09 -25.45
CA VAL A 12 -34.97 -22.95 -24.83
C VAL A 12 -35.08 -23.41 -23.39
N ALA A 13 -34.65 -24.62 -23.10
CA ALA A 13 -34.48 -25.12 -21.74
C ALA A 13 -33.31 -24.31 -21.13
N CYS A 14 -33.58 -23.34 -20.27
CA CYS A 14 -32.60 -22.79 -19.34
C CYS A 14 -32.14 -23.94 -18.42
N ALA A 15 -31.04 -24.59 -18.76
CA ALA A 15 -30.33 -25.44 -17.83
C ALA A 15 -29.84 -24.57 -16.67
N GLY A 16 -30.57 -24.57 -15.57
CA GLY A 16 -30.11 -23.98 -14.32
C GLY A 16 -28.78 -24.64 -13.96
N ARG A 17 -27.70 -23.85 -13.99
CA ARG A 17 -26.42 -24.30 -13.43
C ARG A 17 -26.69 -24.63 -11.97
N ALA A 18 -26.60 -25.92 -11.62
CA ALA A 18 -26.57 -26.32 -10.22
C ALA A 18 -25.36 -25.59 -9.58
N LEU A 19 -25.61 -24.73 -8.62
CA LEU A 19 -24.56 -24.12 -7.83
C LEU A 19 -23.80 -25.27 -7.17
N ALA A 20 -22.49 -25.35 -7.45
CA ALA A 20 -21.63 -26.32 -6.77
C ALA A 20 -21.75 -26.10 -5.25
N ALA A 21 -21.77 -27.19 -4.48
CA ALA A 21 -21.76 -27.08 -3.02
C ALA A 21 -20.51 -26.29 -2.58
N PRO A 22 -20.64 -25.39 -1.59
CA PRO A 22 -19.51 -24.62 -1.11
C PRO A 22 -18.37 -25.53 -0.64
N THR A 23 -17.14 -25.19 -0.98
CA THR A 23 -15.94 -25.92 -0.53
C THR A 23 -15.83 -25.83 0.98
N PRO A 24 -15.78 -26.96 1.73
CA PRO A 24 -15.57 -26.89 3.17
C PRO A 24 -14.12 -26.52 3.49
N VAL A 25 -13.93 -25.58 4.42
CA VAL A 25 -12.61 -25.15 4.91
C VAL A 25 -12.62 -25.17 6.43
N ARG A 26 -11.66 -25.85 7.03
CA ARG A 26 -11.45 -25.86 8.48
C ARG A 26 -10.24 -25.03 8.84
N VAL A 27 -10.38 -24.23 9.88
CA VAL A 27 -9.30 -23.41 10.42
C VAL A 27 -9.15 -23.70 11.91
N LEU A 28 -7.96 -24.10 12.33
CA LEU A 28 -7.58 -24.35 13.72
C LEU A 28 -6.61 -23.25 14.15
N ILE A 29 -6.97 -22.44 15.13
CA ILE A 29 -6.17 -21.31 15.58
C ILE A 29 -5.46 -21.66 16.87
N ASP A 30 -4.14 -21.52 16.90
CA ASP A 30 -3.34 -21.57 18.13
C ASP A 30 -3.27 -20.16 18.76
N ARG A 31 -2.99 -20.11 20.07
CA ARG A 31 -2.73 -18.85 20.76
C ARG A 31 -1.30 -18.36 20.66
N ALA A 32 -0.41 -19.18 20.12
CA ALA A 32 0.99 -18.81 19.97
C ALA A 32 1.13 -17.66 18.96
N PRO A 33 1.62 -16.48 19.38
CA PRO A 33 1.90 -15.41 18.45
C PRO A 33 3.15 -15.74 17.62
N LEU A 34 3.07 -15.52 16.32
CA LEU A 34 4.18 -15.68 15.40
C LEU A 34 5.03 -14.40 15.31
N THR A 35 4.45 -13.24 15.68
CA THR A 35 5.08 -11.94 15.45
C THR A 35 5.24 -11.14 16.73
N SER A 36 6.11 -10.12 16.67
CA SER A 36 6.07 -8.95 17.53
C SER A 36 4.76 -8.18 17.33
N PRO A 37 4.40 -7.25 18.26
CA PRO A 37 3.23 -6.40 18.04
C PRO A 37 3.36 -5.56 16.76
N LEU A 38 2.26 -5.47 15.98
CA LEU A 38 2.21 -4.62 14.81
C LEU A 38 2.53 -3.15 15.19
N PRO A 39 3.56 -2.54 14.60
CA PRO A 39 3.99 -1.20 15.00
C PRO A 39 2.99 -0.12 14.59
N GLY A 40 2.97 0.98 15.34
CA GLY A 40 2.23 2.19 14.94
C GLY A 40 2.81 2.78 13.65
N GLY A 41 1.95 3.09 12.67
CA GLY A 41 2.38 3.57 11.36
C GLY A 41 2.81 2.45 10.42
N PHE A 42 2.39 1.20 10.66
CA PHE A 42 2.61 0.09 9.73
C PHE A 42 2.01 0.41 8.36
N LEU A 43 0.73 0.80 8.31
CA LEU A 43 0.13 1.33 7.09
C LEU A 43 0.51 2.80 6.90
N GLY A 44 1.11 3.11 5.75
CA GLY A 44 1.49 4.43 5.33
C GLY A 44 1.03 4.74 3.91
N LEU A 45 1.27 5.97 3.47
CA LEU A 45 1.09 6.40 2.10
C LEU A 45 2.44 6.82 1.52
N ALA A 46 2.68 6.49 0.24
CA ALA A 46 3.74 7.08 -0.56
C ALA A 46 3.11 8.08 -1.55
N LEU A 47 3.52 9.34 -1.46
CA LEU A 47 2.96 10.48 -2.18
C LEU A 47 4.02 11.16 -3.02
N GLU A 48 3.58 11.81 -4.10
CA GLU A 48 4.42 12.56 -5.01
C GLU A 48 4.55 14.04 -4.59
N TYR A 49 5.72 14.65 -4.72
CA TYR A 49 5.98 16.05 -4.33
C TYR A 49 4.99 17.05 -4.91
N ARG A 50 4.72 16.96 -6.21
CA ARG A 50 3.84 17.88 -6.91
C ARG A 50 2.36 17.74 -6.54
N THR A 51 1.99 16.63 -5.90
CA THR A 51 0.59 16.36 -5.57
C THR A 51 0.17 16.88 -4.20
N ILE A 52 1.14 17.19 -3.34
CA ILE A 52 0.87 17.67 -1.97
C ILE A 52 -0.07 18.89 -1.96
N PRO A 53 0.16 19.98 -2.75
CA PRO A 53 -0.77 21.09 -2.76
C PRO A 53 -2.19 20.75 -3.25
N GLN A 54 -2.31 19.75 -4.13
CA GLN A 54 -3.62 19.32 -4.64
C GLN A 54 -4.46 18.64 -3.58
N TRP A 55 -3.84 17.97 -2.62
CA TRP A 55 -4.49 17.20 -1.56
C TRP A 55 -4.80 18.04 -0.32
N LEU A 56 -4.27 19.24 -0.22
CA LEU A 56 -4.39 20.09 0.97
C LEU A 56 -5.35 21.27 0.78
N GLY A 57 -5.83 21.51 -0.43
CA GLY A 57 -6.70 22.62 -0.72
C GLY A 57 -6.04 23.73 -1.53
N SER A 58 -6.73 24.85 -1.71
CA SER A 58 -6.22 25.93 -2.52
C SER A 58 -5.04 26.59 -1.83
N VAL A 59 -4.10 27.10 -2.65
CA VAL A 59 -2.99 27.97 -2.27
C VAL A 59 -3.41 29.14 -1.35
N ALA A 60 -4.71 29.49 -1.33
CA ALA A 60 -5.25 30.57 -0.51
C ALA A 60 -5.45 30.20 0.98
N SER A 61 -5.38 28.92 1.34
CA SER A 61 -5.52 28.49 2.74
C SER A 61 -4.70 27.22 3.04
N PRO A 62 -3.36 27.36 3.12
CA PRO A 62 -2.45 26.21 3.31
C PRO A 62 -2.64 25.47 4.64
N LYS A 63 -3.48 25.95 5.53
CA LYS A 63 -3.79 25.32 6.82
C LYS A 63 -5.09 24.49 6.79
N ALA A 64 -5.83 24.50 5.70
CA ALA A 64 -7.08 23.77 5.57
C ALA A 64 -6.84 22.39 4.94
N VAL A 65 -6.24 21.50 5.73
CA VAL A 65 -6.06 20.10 5.28
C VAL A 65 -7.43 19.47 5.04
N ASP A 66 -7.58 18.79 3.91
CA ASP A 66 -8.80 18.12 3.51
C ASP A 66 -9.31 17.16 4.59
N PRO A 67 -10.52 17.38 5.14
CA PRO A 67 -11.09 16.49 6.16
C PRO A 67 -11.34 15.07 5.66
N ALA A 68 -11.59 14.87 4.35
CA ALA A 68 -11.74 13.54 3.78
C ALA A 68 -10.40 12.80 3.78
N LEU A 69 -9.30 13.45 3.38
CA LEU A 69 -7.96 12.88 3.49
C LEU A 69 -7.62 12.49 4.93
N LEU A 70 -7.86 13.39 5.88
CA LEU A 70 -7.60 13.12 7.29
C LEU A 70 -8.39 11.91 7.80
N GLY A 71 -9.65 11.82 7.42
CA GLY A 71 -10.51 10.69 7.79
C GLY A 71 -10.04 9.38 7.21
N LEU A 72 -9.65 9.35 5.93
CA LEU A 72 -9.14 8.17 5.25
C LEU A 72 -7.83 7.68 5.88
N VAL A 73 -6.86 8.56 6.09
CA VAL A 73 -5.56 8.17 6.70
C VAL A 73 -5.74 7.67 8.13
N ARG A 74 -6.60 8.33 8.93
CA ARG A 74 -6.92 7.89 10.29
C ARG A 74 -7.70 6.57 10.31
N GLY A 75 -8.51 6.30 9.29
CA GLY A 75 -9.21 5.03 9.14
C GLY A 75 -8.25 3.84 9.03
N LEU A 76 -7.12 4.02 8.36
CA LEU A 76 -6.05 3.03 8.24
C LEU A 76 -5.16 2.94 9.50
N ASN A 77 -5.06 4.02 10.28
CA ASN A 77 -4.22 4.11 11.48
C ASN A 77 -4.98 4.73 12.67
N PRO A 78 -6.03 4.08 13.18
CA PRO A 78 -6.94 4.71 14.16
C PRO A 78 -6.28 5.05 15.51
N THR A 79 -5.18 4.37 15.87
CA THR A 79 -4.50 4.55 17.16
C THR A 79 -3.00 4.83 17.01
N GLY A 80 -2.49 4.87 15.78
CA GLY A 80 -1.07 5.04 15.49
C GLY A 80 -0.76 6.41 14.89
N ARG A 81 0.54 6.71 14.78
CA ARG A 81 1.06 7.81 13.98
C ARG A 81 1.33 7.27 12.58
N PRO A 82 0.59 7.69 11.53
CA PRO A 82 0.85 7.23 10.18
C PRO A 82 2.24 7.65 9.70
N VAL A 83 2.85 6.85 8.83
CA VAL A 83 4.06 7.23 8.12
C VAL A 83 3.65 7.70 6.72
N ILE A 84 4.00 8.92 6.36
CA ILE A 84 3.76 9.50 5.04
C ILE A 84 5.12 9.68 4.38
N ARG A 85 5.36 8.91 3.33
CA ARG A 85 6.49 9.13 2.44
C ARG A 85 6.10 10.16 1.40
N ILE A 86 6.94 11.16 1.19
CA ILE A 86 6.85 12.09 0.08
C ILE A 86 8.10 11.91 -0.75
N GLY A 87 7.92 11.23 -1.88
CA GLY A 87 9.00 10.70 -2.70
C GLY A 87 8.57 10.43 -4.13
N GLY A 88 8.79 9.20 -4.60
CA GLY A 88 8.42 8.73 -5.91
C GLY A 88 9.23 9.38 -7.04
N GLN A 89 8.80 9.22 -8.29
CA GLN A 89 9.51 9.79 -9.44
C GLN A 89 9.62 11.31 -9.40
N SER A 90 8.75 12.00 -8.66
CA SER A 90 8.83 13.45 -8.55
C SER A 90 9.96 13.93 -7.63
N THR A 91 10.57 13.08 -6.84
CA THR A 91 11.79 13.39 -6.08
C THR A 91 12.86 13.95 -7.00
N ASP A 92 13.22 13.19 -8.01
CA ASP A 92 14.32 13.47 -8.92
C ASP A 92 13.97 14.51 -10.01
N ARG A 93 12.73 14.99 -9.98
CA ARG A 93 12.22 16.07 -10.84
C ARG A 93 11.89 17.35 -10.07
N SER A 94 12.13 17.31 -8.76
CA SER A 94 11.97 18.46 -7.84
C SER A 94 13.32 18.96 -7.38
N TRP A 95 13.37 20.20 -6.95
CA TRP A 95 14.52 20.80 -6.30
C TRP A 95 14.10 22.00 -5.46
N TRP A 96 14.91 22.37 -4.51
CA TRP A 96 14.76 23.65 -3.83
C TRP A 96 15.65 24.69 -4.50
N PRO A 97 15.10 25.80 -5.04
CA PRO A 97 15.90 26.81 -5.73
C PRO A 97 17.01 27.38 -4.85
N VAL A 98 18.25 27.25 -5.31
CA VAL A 98 19.43 27.78 -4.65
C VAL A 98 19.74 29.17 -5.25
N PRO A 99 19.92 30.22 -4.44
CA PRO A 99 20.22 31.57 -4.95
C PRO A 99 21.46 31.56 -5.86
N GLY A 100 21.29 32.09 -7.07
CA GLY A 100 22.39 32.18 -8.07
C GLY A 100 22.69 30.87 -8.82
N VAL A 101 21.92 29.80 -8.61
CA VAL A 101 22.07 28.53 -9.32
C VAL A 101 20.86 28.32 -10.23
N SER A 102 21.12 27.89 -11.46
CA SER A 102 20.06 27.50 -12.40
C SER A 102 19.54 26.10 -12.05
N ALA A 103 18.24 25.87 -12.24
CA ALA A 103 17.66 24.55 -12.08
C ALA A 103 18.38 23.52 -12.97
N PRO A 104 18.66 22.30 -12.48
CA PRO A 104 19.14 21.19 -13.31
C PRO A 104 18.17 20.91 -14.45
N VAL A 105 18.68 20.47 -15.60
CA VAL A 105 17.88 20.35 -16.84
C VAL A 105 16.70 19.42 -16.69
N GLY A 106 16.80 18.33 -15.99
CA GLY A 106 15.72 17.34 -15.81
C GLY A 106 14.67 17.76 -14.76
N VAL A 107 14.87 18.87 -14.06
CA VAL A 107 14.00 19.30 -12.96
C VAL A 107 12.89 20.24 -13.48
N THR A 108 11.65 19.97 -13.04
CA THR A 108 10.47 20.77 -13.42
C THR A 108 9.71 21.36 -12.27
N TYR A 109 9.93 20.90 -11.07
CA TYR A 109 9.14 21.31 -9.93
C TYR A 109 10.02 22.00 -8.89
N ALA A 110 9.81 23.30 -8.73
CA ALA A 110 10.49 24.06 -7.70
C ALA A 110 9.73 23.98 -6.36
N LEU A 111 10.38 23.47 -5.34
CA LEU A 111 9.86 23.49 -3.97
C LEU A 111 9.89 24.92 -3.43
N THR A 112 8.95 25.21 -2.54
CA THR A 112 8.75 26.56 -2.00
C THR A 112 8.46 26.51 -0.49
N PRO A 113 8.61 27.63 0.24
CA PRO A 113 8.15 27.72 1.63
C PRO A 113 6.67 27.41 1.80
N THR A 114 5.82 27.68 0.80
CA THR A 114 4.40 27.32 0.82
C THR A 114 4.24 25.80 0.79
N TRP A 115 4.99 25.10 -0.08
CA TRP A 115 4.97 23.65 -0.15
C TRP A 115 5.33 22.99 1.20
N THR A 116 6.40 23.47 1.86
CA THR A 116 6.76 22.92 3.17
C THR A 116 5.76 23.27 4.26
N ALA A 117 5.09 24.42 4.17
CA ALA A 117 4.01 24.77 5.08
C ALA A 117 2.79 23.85 4.90
N ASP A 118 2.49 23.45 3.67
CA ASP A 118 1.44 22.46 3.37
C ASP A 118 1.82 21.09 3.94
N ALA A 119 3.04 20.62 3.69
CA ALA A 119 3.54 19.35 4.23
C ALA A 119 3.57 19.36 5.78
N HIS A 120 3.96 20.47 6.40
CA HIS A 120 3.89 20.66 7.85
C HIS A 120 2.45 20.56 8.37
N ALA A 121 1.50 21.25 7.71
CA ALA A 121 0.09 21.22 8.10
C ALA A 121 -0.49 19.78 8.02
N LEU A 122 -0.10 19.01 7.01
CA LEU A 122 -0.48 17.60 6.90
C LEU A 122 0.11 16.78 8.05
N ALA A 123 1.41 16.94 8.31
CA ALA A 123 2.10 16.24 9.39
C ALA A 123 1.49 16.54 10.75
N GLU A 124 1.22 17.81 11.03
CA GLU A 124 0.61 18.26 12.29
C GLU A 124 -0.81 17.72 12.45
N ALA A 125 -1.66 17.86 11.41
CA ALA A 125 -3.05 17.43 11.44
C ALA A 125 -3.20 15.90 11.66
N LEU A 126 -2.30 15.09 11.10
CA LEU A 126 -2.27 13.65 11.27
C LEU A 126 -1.43 13.17 12.45
N ASN A 127 -0.64 14.06 13.07
CA ASN A 127 0.46 13.68 13.94
C ASN A 127 1.37 12.65 13.25
N ALA A 128 1.61 12.84 11.95
CA ALA A 128 2.34 11.89 11.13
C ALA A 128 3.85 11.93 11.37
N ARG A 129 4.53 10.87 10.92
CA ARG A 129 5.96 10.82 10.69
C ARG A 129 6.18 10.85 9.19
N MET A 130 7.16 11.64 8.72
CA MET A 130 7.40 11.78 7.30
C MET A 130 8.74 11.20 6.90
N LEU A 131 8.77 10.47 5.79
CA LEU A 131 9.95 10.17 5.00
C LEU A 131 9.97 11.17 3.84
N LEU A 132 11.07 11.87 3.67
CA LEU A 132 11.19 12.90 2.63
C LEU A 132 12.42 12.60 1.78
N SER A 133 12.24 12.49 0.48
CA SER A 133 13.33 12.18 -0.44
C SER A 133 13.96 13.45 -0.99
N VAL A 134 15.27 13.44 -1.25
CA VAL A 134 15.99 14.53 -1.91
C VAL A 134 16.53 14.06 -3.25
N ASN A 135 16.64 15.00 -4.21
CA ASN A 135 17.04 14.70 -5.57
C ASN A 135 18.48 14.13 -5.65
N LEU A 136 18.61 12.91 -6.19
CA LEU A 136 19.89 12.27 -6.52
C LEU A 136 20.17 12.33 -8.02
N GLU A 137 19.15 12.28 -8.86
CA GLU A 137 19.28 12.14 -10.31
C GLU A 137 20.00 13.33 -10.94
N ALA A 138 19.80 14.53 -10.39
CA ALA A 138 20.55 15.74 -10.76
C ALA A 138 22.04 15.68 -10.39
N ASN A 139 22.47 14.75 -9.56
CA ASN A 139 23.85 14.52 -9.13
C ASN A 139 24.55 15.78 -8.58
N SER A 140 23.83 16.62 -7.83
CA SER A 140 24.32 17.84 -7.22
C SER A 140 24.27 17.78 -5.69
N PRO A 141 25.34 17.36 -5.00
CA PRO A 141 25.34 17.31 -3.54
C PRO A 141 25.01 18.67 -2.89
N GLN A 142 25.43 19.78 -3.51
CA GLN A 142 25.15 21.11 -2.99
C GLN A 142 23.65 21.40 -2.97
N ASP A 143 22.94 21.11 -4.08
CA ASP A 143 21.52 21.36 -4.22
C ASP A 143 20.71 20.45 -3.29
N SER A 144 21.01 19.14 -3.29
CA SER A 144 20.34 18.15 -2.41
C SER A 144 20.56 18.44 -0.93
N GLY A 145 21.79 18.85 -0.53
CA GLY A 145 22.06 19.26 0.85
C GLY A 145 21.35 20.58 1.23
N TYR A 146 21.15 21.49 0.27
CA TYR A 146 20.36 22.69 0.51
C TYR A 146 18.87 22.36 0.65
N GLU A 147 18.33 21.55 -0.25
CA GLU A 147 16.96 21.03 -0.22
C GLU A 147 16.65 20.34 1.10
N ALA A 148 17.50 19.40 1.54
CA ALA A 148 17.35 18.71 2.82
C ALA A 148 17.19 19.68 4.01
N ARG A 149 18.00 20.73 4.06
CA ARG A 149 17.91 21.75 5.12
C ARG A 149 16.60 22.52 5.07
N GLN A 150 16.11 22.85 3.87
CA GLN A 150 14.85 23.59 3.70
C GLN A 150 13.64 22.70 4.05
N LEU A 151 13.67 21.44 3.66
CA LEU A 151 12.64 20.44 4.02
C LEU A 151 12.55 20.31 5.55
N LEU A 152 13.67 20.08 6.23
CA LEU A 152 13.70 19.96 7.70
C LEU A 152 13.24 21.23 8.41
N ALA A 153 13.66 22.40 7.92
CA ALA A 153 13.28 23.68 8.51
C ALA A 153 11.79 23.99 8.32
N GLY A 154 11.25 23.71 7.14
CA GLY A 154 9.89 24.08 6.77
C GLY A 154 8.83 23.06 7.20
N VAL A 155 9.10 21.75 7.08
CA VAL A 155 8.21 20.68 7.57
C VAL A 155 8.32 20.55 9.09
N GLY A 156 9.48 20.80 9.65
CA GLY A 156 9.75 20.70 11.08
C GLY A 156 10.37 19.35 11.46
N ALA A 157 11.59 19.39 11.99
CA ALA A 157 12.36 18.20 12.37
C ALA A 157 11.61 17.18 13.22
N PRO A 158 10.69 17.53 14.16
CA PRO A 158 9.94 16.53 14.93
C PRO A 158 8.97 15.67 14.12
N TYR A 159 8.64 16.08 12.90
CA TYR A 159 7.78 15.31 11.99
C TYR A 159 8.57 14.50 10.96
N VAL A 160 9.85 14.79 10.74
CA VAL A 160 10.68 14.07 9.77
C VAL A 160 11.36 12.89 10.46
N ASP A 161 10.98 11.67 10.05
CA ASP A 161 11.51 10.42 10.59
C ASP A 161 12.87 10.10 9.96
N ALA A 162 12.99 10.27 8.64
CA ALA A 162 14.24 10.11 7.90
C ALA A 162 14.20 10.91 6.58
N LEU A 163 15.38 11.12 5.99
CA LEU A 163 15.55 11.52 4.60
C LEU A 163 15.93 10.31 3.75
N GLU A 164 15.38 10.23 2.56
CA GLU A 164 15.76 9.33 1.47
C GLU A 164 16.63 10.10 0.46
N ILE A 165 17.48 9.42 -0.30
CA ILE A 165 18.38 10.05 -1.27
C ILE A 165 18.13 9.42 -2.64
N GLY A 166 17.35 10.09 -3.48
CA GLY A 166 16.89 9.63 -4.79
C GLY A 166 15.58 8.85 -4.73
N ASN A 167 15.21 8.29 -5.87
CA ASN A 167 14.10 7.36 -6.03
C ASN A 167 14.42 6.36 -7.15
N GLU A 168 14.40 5.07 -6.86
CA GLU A 168 14.67 3.98 -7.81
C GLU A 168 15.97 4.18 -8.60
N PRO A 169 17.12 4.36 -7.93
CA PRO A 169 18.39 4.62 -8.61
C PRO A 169 18.83 3.46 -9.51
N ASP A 170 18.34 2.25 -9.26
CA ASP A 170 18.51 1.06 -10.09
C ASP A 170 17.82 1.18 -11.47
N LEU A 171 16.90 2.14 -11.63
CA LEU A 171 16.22 2.41 -12.90
C LEU A 171 16.79 3.61 -13.69
N TYR A 172 17.78 4.33 -13.21
CA TYR A 172 18.32 5.55 -13.85
C TYR A 172 18.92 5.34 -15.24
N THR A 173 19.25 4.10 -15.60
CA THR A 173 19.72 3.74 -16.95
C THR A 173 18.62 3.25 -17.88
N THR A 174 17.44 2.91 -17.35
CA THR A 174 16.37 2.25 -18.10
C THR A 174 15.07 3.05 -18.11
N THR A 175 14.83 3.85 -17.10
CA THR A 175 13.71 4.78 -17.04
C THR A 175 14.18 6.18 -17.45
N PRO A 176 13.62 6.79 -18.51
CA PRO A 176 14.04 8.13 -18.91
C PRO A 176 13.78 9.16 -17.82
N TRP A 177 14.79 9.94 -17.47
CA TRP A 177 14.62 11.11 -16.61
C TRP A 177 13.66 12.11 -17.23
N TYR A 178 13.84 12.38 -18.54
CA TYR A 178 12.92 13.17 -19.34
C TYR A 178 13.03 12.75 -20.82
N ARG A 179 12.17 13.32 -21.65
CA ARG A 179 12.23 13.14 -23.11
C ARG A 179 12.31 14.49 -23.80
N VAL A 180 13.01 14.54 -24.92
CA VAL A 180 13.14 15.73 -25.75
C VAL A 180 12.34 15.53 -27.04
N LEU A 181 11.45 16.47 -27.34
CA LEU A 181 10.70 16.52 -28.58
C LEU A 181 11.06 17.81 -29.32
N ASN A 182 11.31 17.70 -30.64
CA ASN A 182 11.72 18.84 -31.50
C ASN A 182 12.99 19.56 -31.01
N GLY A 183 13.84 18.85 -30.24
CA GLY A 183 15.13 19.37 -29.77
C GLY A 183 15.06 20.33 -28.59
N GLN A 184 13.88 20.71 -28.11
CA GLN A 184 13.72 21.67 -27.01
C GLN A 184 12.64 21.32 -25.98
N ASP A 185 11.58 20.60 -26.39
CA ASP A 185 10.49 20.28 -25.48
C ASP A 185 10.92 19.18 -24.52
N ILE A 186 10.77 19.41 -23.23
CA ILE A 186 11.07 18.43 -22.17
C ILE A 186 9.76 17.81 -21.69
N LEU A 187 9.67 16.49 -21.80
CA LEU A 187 8.47 15.72 -21.48
C LEU A 187 8.79 14.64 -20.44
N TRP A 188 8.02 14.56 -19.36
CA TRP A 188 8.27 13.58 -18.28
C TRP A 188 7.35 12.38 -18.34
N SER A 189 6.09 12.55 -18.68
CA SER A 189 5.08 11.50 -18.60
C SER A 189 4.64 10.96 -19.96
N ARG A 190 5.26 11.39 -21.05
CA ARG A 190 4.87 10.98 -22.41
C ARG A 190 5.81 9.94 -22.97
N GLN A 191 5.27 8.99 -23.71
CA GLN A 191 6.01 7.96 -24.44
C GLN A 191 6.50 8.43 -25.82
N VAL A 192 6.66 9.75 -26.00
CA VAL A 192 7.05 10.38 -27.26
C VAL A 192 8.34 11.20 -27.06
N GLY A 193 9.11 11.39 -28.14
CA GLY A 193 10.39 12.09 -28.10
C GLY A 193 11.56 11.19 -27.71
N GLU A 194 12.77 11.73 -27.88
CA GLU A 194 14.03 11.02 -27.55
C GLU A 194 14.20 10.92 -26.03
N PRO A 195 14.42 9.71 -25.49
CA PRO A 195 14.65 9.53 -24.07
C PRO A 195 16.02 10.07 -23.64
N VAL A 196 16.06 10.75 -22.51
CA VAL A 196 17.30 11.15 -21.85
C VAL A 196 17.38 10.44 -20.51
N PHE A 197 18.43 9.67 -20.32
CA PHE A 197 18.73 8.96 -19.10
C PHE A 197 19.75 9.75 -18.27
N SER A 198 19.60 9.74 -16.96
CA SER A 198 20.48 10.50 -16.06
C SER A 198 21.83 9.82 -15.82
N ARG A 199 21.91 8.52 -16.07
CA ARG A 199 23.14 7.73 -15.95
C ARG A 199 23.46 7.00 -17.24
N ALA A 200 24.77 6.81 -17.48
CA ALA A 200 25.26 6.08 -18.64
C ALA A 200 24.98 4.57 -18.50
N PRO A 201 24.84 3.84 -19.64
CA PRO A 201 24.80 2.39 -19.58
C PRO A 201 26.02 1.84 -18.84
N GLY A 202 25.80 0.91 -17.90
CA GLY A 202 26.84 0.35 -17.05
C GLY A 202 26.96 0.99 -15.66
N TYR A 203 26.13 1.97 -15.34
CA TYR A 203 25.93 2.42 -13.96
C TYR A 203 25.42 1.27 -13.09
N ASP A 204 26.13 0.98 -12.03
CA ASP A 204 25.92 -0.17 -11.16
C ASP A 204 25.80 0.24 -9.67
N GLU A 205 25.67 -0.76 -8.82
CA GLU A 205 25.52 -0.57 -7.37
C GLU A 205 26.73 0.14 -6.74
N ALA A 206 27.95 -0.09 -7.25
CA ALA A 206 29.15 0.57 -6.73
C ALA A 206 29.17 2.06 -7.08
N ASP A 207 28.75 2.40 -8.28
CA ASP A 207 28.59 3.79 -8.70
C ASP A 207 27.54 4.51 -7.82
N TYR A 208 26.39 3.86 -7.63
CA TYR A 208 25.33 4.37 -6.75
C TYR A 208 25.83 4.58 -5.32
N LEU A 209 26.48 3.59 -4.72
CA LEU A 209 26.99 3.71 -3.34
C LEU A 209 28.00 4.87 -3.22
N SER A 210 28.83 5.08 -4.24
CA SER A 210 29.75 6.22 -4.29
C SER A 210 28.98 7.56 -4.36
N GLU A 211 27.95 7.65 -5.19
CA GLU A 211 27.08 8.84 -5.28
C GLU A 211 26.31 9.07 -3.98
N PHE A 212 25.68 8.03 -3.44
CA PHE A 212 24.96 8.09 -2.18
C PHE A 212 25.85 8.60 -1.04
N GLN A 213 27.08 8.12 -0.92
CA GLN A 213 28.00 8.58 0.11
C GLN A 213 28.37 10.08 -0.04
N ARG A 214 28.53 10.56 -1.28
CA ARG A 214 28.75 12.00 -1.54
C ARG A 214 27.55 12.84 -1.12
N MET A 215 26.34 12.37 -1.40
CA MET A 215 25.11 13.02 -0.96
C MET A 215 24.96 12.96 0.55
N LEU A 216 25.19 11.80 1.16
CA LEU A 216 25.11 11.60 2.61
C LEU A 216 26.03 12.58 3.38
N ALA A 217 27.19 12.89 2.83
CA ALA A 217 28.16 13.80 3.45
C ALA A 217 27.65 15.24 3.60
N VAL A 218 26.67 15.65 2.80
CA VAL A 218 26.10 17.01 2.82
C VAL A 218 24.72 17.09 3.48
N MET A 219 24.13 15.95 3.83
CA MET A 219 22.86 15.89 4.57
C MET A 219 23.04 16.40 6.01
N PRO A 220 22.04 17.09 6.59
CA PRO A 220 22.06 17.49 7.99
C PRO A 220 22.41 16.31 8.91
N ALA A 221 23.33 16.54 9.85
CA ALA A 221 23.95 15.46 10.63
C ALA A 221 22.95 14.77 11.59
N ASP A 222 21.95 15.49 12.07
CA ASP A 222 21.04 15.05 13.13
C ASP A 222 19.79 14.34 12.59
N VAL A 223 19.68 14.15 11.24
CA VAL A 223 18.56 13.44 10.63
C VAL A 223 18.96 12.01 10.31
N ALA A 224 18.03 11.08 10.56
CA ALA A 224 18.17 9.69 10.12
C ALA A 224 18.05 9.59 8.59
N ILE A 225 18.61 8.54 8.04
CA ILE A 225 18.57 8.23 6.60
C ILE A 225 17.83 6.92 6.39
N ALA A 226 17.01 6.89 5.36
CA ALA A 226 16.37 5.70 4.80
C ALA A 226 16.98 5.39 3.42
N GLY A 227 16.87 4.16 2.99
CA GLY A 227 17.32 3.71 1.67
C GLY A 227 17.53 2.20 1.56
N PRO A 228 17.85 1.74 0.35
CA PRO A 228 18.31 2.46 -0.85
C PRO A 228 17.22 3.07 -1.73
N ASP A 229 15.92 2.90 -1.40
CA ASP A 229 14.81 3.42 -2.21
C ASP A 229 14.77 2.79 -3.63
N ALA A 230 15.11 1.50 -3.72
CA ALA A 230 15.30 0.76 -4.96
C ALA A 230 14.24 -0.35 -5.14
N VAL A 231 13.94 -0.68 -6.40
CA VAL A 231 13.06 -1.81 -6.76
C VAL A 231 13.83 -3.14 -6.68
N GLY A 232 15.08 -3.14 -7.10
CA GLY A 232 15.91 -4.34 -7.19
C GLY A 232 16.54 -4.74 -5.85
N ALA A 233 16.28 -5.98 -5.41
CA ALA A 233 16.92 -6.52 -4.23
C ALA A 233 18.47 -6.63 -4.37
N ASP A 234 18.98 -6.66 -5.59
CA ASP A 234 20.39 -6.67 -5.88
C ASP A 234 21.08 -5.38 -5.38
N TRP A 235 20.38 -4.25 -5.42
CA TRP A 235 20.86 -2.96 -4.91
C TRP A 235 20.75 -2.84 -3.39
N LEU A 236 19.73 -3.45 -2.81
CA LEU A 236 19.53 -3.49 -1.36
C LEU A 236 20.68 -4.27 -0.66
N GLY A 237 21.12 -5.38 -1.24
CA GLY A 237 22.20 -6.20 -0.68
C GLY A 237 23.48 -5.39 -0.41
N PRO A 238 24.12 -4.77 -1.41
CA PRO A 238 25.32 -3.93 -1.24
C PRO A 238 25.09 -2.71 -0.32
N PHE A 239 23.90 -2.10 -0.37
CA PHE A 239 23.55 -0.96 0.49
C PHE A 239 23.60 -1.31 1.98
N THR A 240 23.25 -2.55 2.35
CA THR A 240 23.35 -2.99 3.75
C THR A 240 24.76 -2.86 4.35
N GLY A 241 25.79 -2.85 3.50
CA GLY A 241 27.18 -2.61 3.93
C GLY A 241 27.44 -1.22 4.50
N LEU A 242 26.54 -0.26 4.28
CA LEU A 242 26.61 1.09 4.87
C LEU A 242 25.98 1.16 6.27
N VAL A 243 25.23 0.15 6.69
CA VAL A 243 24.63 0.11 8.02
C VAL A 243 25.71 -0.14 9.06
N THR A 244 25.78 0.74 10.04
CA THR A 244 26.71 0.61 11.16
C THR A 244 25.96 0.78 12.48
N PRO A 245 26.44 0.15 13.59
CA PRO A 245 25.84 0.34 14.89
C PRO A 245 25.76 1.84 15.25
N HIS A 246 24.57 2.30 15.61
CA HIS A 246 24.30 3.73 15.86
C HIS A 246 24.58 4.67 14.70
N GLY A 247 24.70 4.14 13.47
CA GLY A 247 24.90 4.92 12.25
C GLY A 247 23.65 5.74 11.87
N ARG A 248 23.80 6.53 10.81
CA ARG A 248 22.74 7.41 10.32
C ARG A 248 21.64 6.65 9.57
N ILE A 249 21.93 5.50 8.96
CA ILE A 249 20.93 4.67 8.29
C ILE A 249 20.11 3.98 9.37
N ARG A 250 18.83 4.36 9.48
CA ARG A 250 17.91 3.87 10.50
C ARG A 250 16.71 3.14 9.91
N ILE A 251 16.54 3.21 8.60
CA ILE A 251 15.50 2.51 7.85
C ILE A 251 16.18 1.90 6.63
N LEU A 252 16.04 0.59 6.46
CA LEU A 252 16.25 -0.08 5.18
C LEU A 252 14.88 -0.20 4.50
N ASP A 253 14.85 -0.01 3.19
CA ASP A 253 13.60 0.02 2.44
C ASP A 253 13.74 -0.64 1.07
N SER A 254 12.61 -0.86 0.44
CA SER A 254 12.51 -1.34 -0.93
C SER A 254 11.13 -1.04 -1.51
N HIS A 255 11.06 -0.88 -2.84
CA HIS A 255 9.80 -0.81 -3.57
C HIS A 255 9.31 -2.20 -3.99
N SER A 256 8.00 -2.38 -4.11
CA SER A 256 7.44 -3.66 -4.55
C SER A 256 6.18 -3.51 -5.38
N TYR A 257 6.25 -4.05 -6.60
CA TYR A 257 5.15 -4.15 -7.56
C TYR A 257 5.15 -5.55 -8.19
N PRO A 258 4.13 -6.39 -7.93
CA PRO A 258 4.11 -7.73 -8.47
C PRO A 258 3.95 -7.79 -9.98
N LEU A 259 3.21 -6.83 -10.56
CA LEU A 259 2.91 -6.80 -11.98
C LEU A 259 3.52 -5.57 -12.67
N GLN A 260 3.76 -5.68 -13.97
CA GLN A 260 4.38 -4.62 -14.78
C GLN A 260 3.48 -4.18 -15.93
N GLN A 261 3.14 -2.90 -15.98
CA GLN A 261 2.34 -2.32 -17.06
C GLN A 261 3.02 -2.44 -18.42
N CYS A 262 4.35 -2.44 -18.47
CA CYS A 262 5.12 -2.55 -19.72
C CYS A 262 5.31 -3.99 -20.19
N ASP A 263 4.93 -4.99 -19.42
CA ASP A 263 4.96 -6.39 -19.85
C ASP A 263 3.86 -6.64 -20.87
N GLN A 264 4.25 -7.07 -22.06
CA GLN A 264 3.34 -7.31 -23.18
C GLN A 264 3.10 -8.81 -23.44
N ASP A 265 3.78 -9.70 -22.72
CA ASP A 265 3.57 -11.14 -22.85
C ASP A 265 2.44 -11.61 -21.91
N PRO A 266 1.25 -11.98 -22.45
CA PRO A 266 0.14 -12.46 -21.61
C PRO A 266 0.44 -13.74 -20.83
N LEU A 267 1.51 -14.45 -21.17
CA LEU A 267 1.95 -15.66 -20.46
C LEU A 267 2.95 -15.35 -19.34
N SER A 268 3.47 -14.14 -19.29
CA SER A 268 4.34 -13.71 -18.21
C SER A 268 3.59 -13.65 -16.88
N PRO A 269 4.18 -14.13 -15.78
CA PRO A 269 3.60 -13.97 -14.45
C PRO A 269 3.53 -12.51 -13.98
N ARG A 270 4.24 -11.60 -14.65
CA ARG A 270 4.20 -10.16 -14.38
C ARG A 270 3.26 -9.39 -15.31
N TYR A 271 2.60 -10.05 -16.27
CA TYR A 271 1.60 -9.40 -17.12
C TYR A 271 0.42 -8.91 -16.26
N PRO A 272 -0.03 -7.66 -16.43
CA PRO A 272 -1.07 -7.06 -15.60
C PRO A 272 -2.45 -7.64 -15.92
N SER A 273 -2.83 -8.67 -15.18
CA SER A 273 -4.13 -9.34 -15.26
C SER A 273 -4.64 -9.71 -13.86
N ILE A 274 -5.95 -9.81 -13.69
CA ILE A 274 -6.57 -10.24 -12.42
C ILE A 274 -6.06 -11.62 -11.98
N PRO A 275 -6.00 -12.66 -12.87
CA PRO A 275 -5.47 -13.95 -12.45
C PRO A 275 -4.02 -13.89 -11.92
N ASN A 276 -3.16 -13.05 -12.52
CA ASN A 276 -1.79 -12.88 -12.03
C ASN A 276 -1.75 -12.08 -10.72
N LEU A 277 -2.62 -11.08 -10.55
CA LEU A 277 -2.70 -10.30 -9.30
C LEU A 277 -3.15 -11.15 -8.11
N LEU A 278 -4.10 -12.06 -8.31
CA LEU A 278 -4.61 -12.98 -7.29
C LEU A 278 -3.73 -14.23 -7.13
N ALA A 279 -2.72 -14.42 -7.98
CA ALA A 279 -1.81 -15.56 -7.84
C ALA A 279 -0.95 -15.44 -6.58
N TYR A 280 -0.73 -16.58 -5.89
CA TYR A 280 0.10 -16.65 -4.69
C TYR A 280 1.43 -15.88 -4.77
N PRO A 281 2.21 -15.92 -5.88
CA PRO A 281 3.44 -15.15 -5.97
C PRO A 281 3.27 -13.64 -5.92
N ALA A 282 2.11 -13.09 -6.30
CA ALA A 282 1.90 -11.65 -6.37
C ALA A 282 1.95 -10.96 -4.99
N TRP A 283 1.58 -11.66 -3.93
CA TRP A 283 1.67 -11.13 -2.57
C TRP A 283 2.74 -11.82 -1.73
N HIS A 284 3.05 -13.10 -2.00
CA HIS A 284 4.05 -13.85 -1.24
C HIS A 284 5.49 -13.45 -1.60
N ASN A 285 5.74 -13.06 -2.85
CA ASN A 285 7.08 -12.65 -3.29
C ASN A 285 7.39 -11.16 -3.05
N LEU A 286 6.56 -10.47 -2.28
CA LEU A 286 6.71 -9.06 -1.92
C LEU A 286 8.12 -8.71 -1.40
N LEU A 287 8.72 -9.62 -0.63
CA LEU A 287 10.04 -9.44 -0.02
C LEU A 287 11.11 -10.31 -0.71
N ASN A 288 10.87 -10.74 -1.96
CA ASN A 288 11.80 -11.62 -2.63
C ASN A 288 13.18 -10.97 -2.79
N GLY A 289 14.22 -11.61 -2.25
CA GLY A 289 15.57 -11.05 -2.18
C GLY A 289 15.84 -10.08 -1.01
N ALA A 290 14.81 -9.55 -0.35
CA ALA A 290 14.96 -8.57 0.74
C ALA A 290 15.14 -9.19 2.14
N PHE A 291 14.93 -10.49 2.31
CA PHE A 291 15.03 -11.15 3.63
C PHE A 291 16.37 -10.95 4.34
N PRO A 292 17.56 -10.95 3.68
CA PRO A 292 18.81 -10.66 4.36
C PRO A 292 18.86 -9.26 4.97
N ALA A 293 18.34 -8.25 4.26
CA ALA A 293 18.28 -6.87 4.74
C ALA A 293 17.27 -6.71 5.89
N LEU A 294 16.11 -7.39 5.79
CA LEU A 294 15.14 -7.45 6.89
C LEU A 294 15.75 -8.06 8.17
N ALA A 295 16.49 -9.17 8.03
CA ALA A 295 17.16 -9.81 9.15
C ALA A 295 18.25 -8.89 9.76
N LEU A 296 19.02 -8.18 8.93
CA LEU A 296 19.97 -7.19 9.39
C LEU A 296 19.27 -6.05 10.14
N ALA A 297 18.19 -5.50 9.59
CA ALA A 297 17.44 -4.44 10.24
C ALA A 297 16.98 -4.86 11.64
N HIS A 298 16.46 -6.07 11.80
CA HIS A 298 16.07 -6.61 13.10
C HIS A 298 17.27 -6.76 14.05
N SER A 299 18.44 -7.24 13.57
CA SER A 299 19.62 -7.44 14.40
C SER A 299 20.24 -6.12 14.88
N GLU A 300 20.16 -5.08 14.06
CA GLU A 300 20.70 -3.75 14.37
C GLU A 300 19.68 -2.84 15.08
N GLY A 301 18.43 -3.32 15.27
CA GLY A 301 17.36 -2.56 15.89
C GLY A 301 16.96 -1.31 15.07
N ILE A 302 17.07 -1.39 13.75
CA ILE A 302 16.59 -0.40 12.79
C ILE A 302 15.32 -0.91 12.09
N GLN A 303 14.63 -0.05 11.34
CA GLN A 303 13.41 -0.44 10.64
C GLN A 303 13.74 -1.06 9.27
N PHE A 304 12.84 -1.94 8.81
CA PHE A 304 12.72 -2.31 7.41
C PHE A 304 11.31 -1.94 6.92
N ARG A 305 11.20 -1.23 5.81
CA ARG A 305 9.92 -0.82 5.22
C ARG A 305 9.82 -1.23 3.75
N VAL A 306 8.63 -1.55 3.30
CA VAL A 306 8.26 -1.45 1.87
C VAL A 306 7.68 -0.06 1.71
N ASP A 307 8.53 0.89 1.38
CA ASP A 307 8.19 2.32 1.44
C ASP A 307 7.49 2.84 0.19
N GLU A 308 7.42 1.99 -0.86
CA GLU A 308 6.52 2.16 -1.98
C GLU A 308 5.95 0.83 -2.47
N MET A 309 4.63 0.69 -2.47
CA MET A 309 3.94 -0.51 -2.93
C MET A 309 2.69 -0.18 -3.74
N GLY A 310 2.52 -0.88 -4.85
CA GLY A 310 1.31 -0.87 -5.66
C GLY A 310 1.10 -2.20 -6.39
N SER A 311 -0.08 -2.39 -7.00
CA SER A 311 -0.42 -3.65 -7.69
C SER A 311 0.30 -3.81 -9.02
N VAL A 312 0.43 -2.73 -9.80
CA VAL A 312 1.03 -2.71 -11.15
C VAL A 312 1.89 -1.46 -11.28
N THR A 313 3.10 -1.57 -11.84
CA THR A 313 3.98 -0.42 -12.08
C THR A 313 3.36 0.60 -13.04
N CYS A 314 3.93 1.82 -13.13
CA CYS A 314 3.59 2.84 -14.12
C CYS A 314 2.10 3.18 -14.14
N ASP A 315 1.57 3.75 -13.07
CA ASP A 315 0.18 4.21 -12.89
C ASP A 315 -0.88 3.11 -12.69
N GLY A 316 -0.49 1.85 -12.63
CA GLY A 316 -1.45 0.77 -12.53
C GLY A 316 -2.07 0.37 -13.88
N ARG A 317 -3.03 -0.53 -13.82
CA ARG A 317 -3.77 -1.03 -14.98
C ARG A 317 -5.27 -0.95 -14.71
N ALA A 318 -5.98 -0.13 -15.48
CA ALA A 318 -7.44 -0.10 -15.45
C ALA A 318 -8.04 -1.50 -15.71
N GLY A 319 -9.03 -1.89 -14.91
CA GLY A 319 -9.61 -3.23 -14.93
C GLY A 319 -8.77 -4.30 -14.21
N VAL A 320 -7.69 -3.89 -13.51
CA VAL A 320 -6.87 -4.76 -12.65
C VAL A 320 -6.61 -4.05 -11.32
N SER A 321 -5.92 -2.90 -11.33
CA SER A 321 -5.52 -2.17 -10.13
C SER A 321 -6.68 -1.50 -9.41
N ASP A 322 -7.73 -1.13 -10.13
CA ASP A 322 -8.94 -0.43 -9.67
C ASP A 322 -10.12 -1.38 -9.39
N THR A 323 -9.86 -2.68 -9.20
CA THR A 323 -10.89 -3.70 -9.02
C THR A 323 -10.90 -4.32 -7.63
N MET A 324 -11.95 -5.09 -7.31
CA MET A 324 -12.01 -5.92 -6.09
C MET A 324 -10.80 -6.84 -5.95
N ALA A 325 -10.21 -7.31 -7.06
CA ALA A 325 -8.98 -8.11 -7.01
C ALA A 325 -7.82 -7.37 -6.35
N SER A 326 -7.72 -6.05 -6.50
CA SER A 326 -6.69 -5.26 -5.81
C SER A 326 -6.92 -5.16 -4.31
N ALA A 327 -8.18 -5.18 -3.87
CA ALA A 327 -8.53 -5.23 -2.45
C ALA A 327 -8.09 -6.56 -1.81
N LEU A 328 -8.41 -7.69 -2.46
CA LEU A 328 -8.00 -9.03 -2.03
C LEU A 328 -6.47 -9.15 -1.99
N TRP A 329 -5.81 -8.72 -3.06
CA TRP A 329 -4.35 -8.75 -3.14
C TRP A 329 -3.68 -7.95 -2.03
N VAL A 330 -4.09 -6.69 -1.80
CA VAL A 330 -3.41 -5.83 -0.83
C VAL A 330 -3.56 -6.35 0.59
N THR A 331 -4.70 -6.92 0.93
CA THR A 331 -4.92 -7.52 2.24
C THR A 331 -3.94 -8.67 2.50
N ASN A 332 -3.77 -9.57 1.53
CA ASN A 332 -2.81 -10.67 1.64
C ASN A 332 -1.36 -10.16 1.69
N ALA A 333 -1.01 -9.16 0.88
CA ALA A 333 0.32 -8.55 0.87
C ALA A 333 0.68 -7.91 2.22
N LEU A 334 -0.26 -7.18 2.82
CA LEU A 334 -0.08 -6.53 4.12
C LEU A 334 0.05 -7.55 5.26
N PHE A 335 -0.75 -8.62 5.26
CA PHE A 335 -0.62 -9.69 6.23
C PHE A 335 0.69 -10.46 6.09
N PHE A 336 1.13 -10.70 4.85
CA PHE A 336 2.44 -11.31 4.60
C PHE A 336 3.56 -10.42 5.16
N ALA A 337 3.57 -9.13 4.85
CA ALA A 337 4.56 -8.20 5.38
C ALA A 337 4.55 -8.14 6.93
N ALA A 338 3.36 -8.09 7.55
CA ALA A 338 3.22 -8.10 9.00
C ALA A 338 3.75 -9.41 9.63
N ARG A 339 3.47 -10.56 9.00
CA ARG A 339 3.95 -11.87 9.45
C ARG A 339 5.45 -11.99 9.38
N GLU A 340 6.08 -11.47 8.34
CA GLU A 340 7.53 -11.50 8.17
C GLU A 340 8.25 -10.45 9.03
N GLY A 341 7.52 -9.57 9.72
CA GLY A 341 8.10 -8.60 10.65
C GLY A 341 8.57 -7.31 10.02
N VAL A 342 8.05 -6.96 8.84
CA VAL A 342 8.25 -5.65 8.21
C VAL A 342 7.69 -4.56 9.14
N ASN A 343 8.41 -3.45 9.28
CA ASN A 343 8.00 -2.37 10.19
C ASN A 343 6.93 -1.45 9.58
N GLY A 344 6.73 -1.50 8.26
CA GLY A 344 5.65 -0.79 7.62
C GLY A 344 5.64 -0.90 6.11
N VAL A 345 4.49 -0.57 5.54
CA VAL A 345 4.23 -0.54 4.10
C VAL A 345 3.58 0.79 3.75
N ASN A 346 4.12 1.50 2.75
CA ASN A 346 3.55 2.72 2.22
C ASN A 346 2.90 2.42 0.86
N LEU A 347 1.58 2.58 0.79
CA LEU A 347 0.83 2.38 -0.44
C LEU A 347 0.95 3.62 -1.33
N HIS A 348 1.42 3.42 -2.56
CA HIS A 348 1.62 4.52 -3.50
C HIS A 348 0.28 5.07 -3.99
N SER A 349 0.10 6.37 -3.85
CA SER A 349 -1.15 7.03 -4.21
C SER A 349 -0.91 8.46 -4.67
N TYR A 350 -1.51 8.81 -5.79
CA TYR A 350 -1.54 10.17 -6.32
C TYR A 350 -2.83 10.38 -7.14
N PRO A 351 -3.25 11.62 -7.37
CA PRO A 351 -4.52 11.93 -8.03
C PRO A 351 -4.66 11.27 -9.40
N ASN A 352 -5.81 10.67 -9.65
CA ASN A 352 -6.18 9.96 -10.89
C ASN A 352 -5.31 8.73 -11.23
N SER A 353 -4.60 8.18 -10.25
CA SER A 353 -3.88 6.91 -10.42
C SER A 353 -4.82 5.72 -10.30
N THR A 354 -4.73 4.77 -11.21
CA THR A 354 -5.47 3.50 -11.09
C THR A 354 -4.96 2.62 -9.92
N ASN A 355 -3.73 2.84 -9.44
CA ASN A 355 -3.20 2.25 -8.21
C ASN A 355 -3.61 3.03 -6.95
N GLY A 356 -4.26 4.20 -7.11
CA GLY A 356 -4.59 5.06 -5.98
C GLY A 356 -5.58 4.41 -5.01
N LEU A 357 -5.47 4.78 -3.74
CA LEU A 357 -6.45 4.36 -2.73
C LEU A 357 -7.73 5.18 -2.82
N PHE A 358 -7.64 6.41 -3.28
CA PHE A 358 -8.75 7.35 -3.39
C PHE A 358 -8.37 8.54 -4.26
N ASP A 359 -9.38 9.20 -4.80
CA ASP A 359 -9.25 10.51 -5.42
C ASP A 359 -9.96 11.57 -4.57
N LEU A 360 -9.37 12.77 -4.51
CA LEU A 360 -9.91 13.89 -3.76
C LEU A 360 -10.37 14.98 -4.70
N ALA A 361 -11.56 15.52 -4.46
CA ALA A 361 -12.10 16.65 -5.21
C ALA A 361 -12.52 17.76 -4.26
N HIS A 362 -12.21 19.01 -4.62
CA HIS A 362 -12.69 20.20 -3.94
C HIS A 362 -13.59 20.99 -4.86
N THR A 363 -14.84 21.13 -4.48
CA THR A 363 -15.87 21.84 -5.24
C THR A 363 -16.53 22.94 -4.40
N ALA A 364 -17.46 23.69 -4.97
CA ALA A 364 -18.25 24.66 -4.22
C ALA A 364 -19.05 24.04 -3.05
N ALA A 365 -19.32 22.71 -3.11
CA ALA A 365 -19.97 21.96 -2.05
C ALA A 365 -18.99 21.49 -0.94
N GLY A 366 -17.69 21.74 -1.09
CA GLY A 366 -16.63 21.32 -0.19
C GLY A 366 -15.82 20.14 -0.72
N TRP A 367 -15.09 19.50 0.18
CA TRP A 367 -14.26 18.33 -0.10
C TRP A 367 -15.07 17.06 -0.25
N SER A 368 -14.65 16.20 -1.15
CA SER A 368 -15.14 14.83 -1.30
C SER A 368 -14.03 13.91 -1.73
N ALA A 369 -14.10 12.66 -1.27
CA ALA A 369 -13.24 11.57 -1.73
C ALA A 369 -14.06 10.57 -2.53
N GLU A 370 -13.51 10.08 -3.64
CA GLU A 370 -13.88 8.83 -4.28
C GLU A 370 -12.94 7.75 -3.75
N ILE A 371 -13.48 6.67 -3.19
CA ILE A 371 -12.73 5.61 -2.54
C ILE A 371 -12.62 4.43 -3.50
N HIS A 372 -11.39 3.95 -3.71
CA HIS A 372 -11.09 2.86 -4.62
C HIS A 372 -11.05 1.51 -3.87
N PRO A 373 -11.27 0.38 -4.57
CA PRO A 373 -11.26 -0.94 -3.96
C PRO A 373 -10.00 -1.27 -3.15
N LEU A 374 -8.84 -0.79 -3.59
CA LEU A 374 -7.57 -0.95 -2.87
C LEU A 374 -7.63 -0.42 -1.43
N TYR A 375 -8.31 0.73 -1.22
CA TYR A 375 -8.51 1.28 0.12
C TYR A 375 -9.38 0.36 0.98
N ASP A 376 -10.44 -0.23 0.41
CA ASP A 376 -11.34 -1.12 1.16
C ASP A 376 -10.60 -2.36 1.68
N GLY A 377 -9.70 -2.95 0.88
CA GLY A 377 -8.84 -4.05 1.31
C GLY A 377 -7.86 -3.62 2.41
N ALA A 378 -7.17 -2.49 2.25
CA ALA A 378 -6.29 -1.95 3.28
C ALA A 378 -7.06 -1.65 4.60
N LEU A 379 -8.31 -1.18 4.50
CA LEU A 379 -9.17 -0.96 5.67
C LEU A 379 -9.60 -2.28 6.32
N MET A 380 -9.85 -3.34 5.56
CA MET A 380 -10.11 -4.68 6.13
C MET A 380 -8.90 -5.22 6.86
N PHE A 381 -7.69 -5.06 6.31
CA PHE A 381 -6.45 -5.38 7.04
C PHE A 381 -6.36 -4.58 8.34
N ALA A 382 -6.52 -3.26 8.32
CA ALA A 382 -6.43 -2.42 9.52
C ALA A 382 -7.44 -2.81 10.61
N ARG A 383 -8.61 -3.33 10.23
CA ARG A 383 -9.62 -3.87 11.15
C ARG A 383 -9.26 -5.26 11.67
N ALA A 384 -8.62 -6.08 10.86
CA ALA A 384 -8.24 -7.44 11.21
C ALA A 384 -6.93 -7.49 12.01
N ASP A 385 -5.99 -6.59 11.72
CA ASP A 385 -4.67 -6.51 12.39
C ASP A 385 -4.41 -5.08 12.92
N PRO A 386 -5.15 -4.59 13.92
CA PRO A 386 -4.95 -3.26 14.46
C PRO A 386 -3.59 -3.12 15.14
N VAL A 387 -3.07 -1.89 15.19
CA VAL A 387 -1.80 -1.55 15.87
C VAL A 387 -1.68 -2.22 17.23
N GLY A 388 -0.56 -2.86 17.48
CA GLY A 388 -0.26 -3.60 18.72
C GLY A 388 -0.78 -5.04 18.72
N SER A 389 -1.54 -5.48 17.72
CA SER A 389 -1.91 -6.89 17.59
C SER A 389 -0.73 -7.75 17.12
N ARG A 390 -0.90 -9.05 17.20
CA ARG A 390 0.08 -10.06 16.79
C ARG A 390 -0.58 -11.10 15.92
N VAL A 391 0.08 -11.49 14.85
CA VAL A 391 -0.34 -12.61 14.02
C VAL A 391 -0.22 -13.91 14.81
N LEU A 392 -1.24 -14.75 14.74
CA LEU A 392 -1.31 -16.04 15.41
C LEU A 392 -0.99 -17.20 14.47
N SER A 393 -0.45 -18.27 15.01
CA SER A 393 -0.34 -19.54 14.30
C SER A 393 -1.71 -20.13 14.03
N LEU A 394 -1.91 -20.68 12.84
CA LEU A 394 -3.09 -21.43 12.46
C LEU A 394 -2.72 -22.59 11.55
N LEU A 395 -3.63 -23.56 11.46
CA LEU A 395 -3.60 -24.65 10.48
C LEU A 395 -4.94 -24.67 9.77
N ASP A 396 -4.93 -24.79 8.47
CA ASP A 396 -6.14 -24.94 7.67
C ASP A 396 -6.00 -26.01 6.58
N ASP A 397 -7.12 -26.40 6.00
CA ASP A 397 -7.23 -27.24 4.82
C ASP A 397 -7.78 -26.45 3.62
N ALA A 398 -7.52 -25.14 3.60
CA ALA A 398 -8.01 -24.24 2.56
C ALA A 398 -7.38 -24.55 1.20
N PRO A 399 -8.15 -24.46 0.11
CA PRO A 399 -7.59 -24.48 -1.23
C PRO A 399 -6.74 -23.21 -1.46
N SER A 400 -5.85 -23.23 -2.44
CA SER A 400 -4.95 -22.11 -2.76
C SER A 400 -5.65 -20.78 -3.08
N THR A 401 -6.95 -20.80 -3.35
CA THR A 401 -7.79 -19.62 -3.59
C THR A 401 -8.41 -19.05 -2.32
N VAL A 402 -8.11 -19.61 -1.16
CA VAL A 402 -8.61 -19.13 0.13
C VAL A 402 -7.42 -18.92 1.06
N GLN A 403 -7.19 -17.69 1.47
CA GLN A 403 -6.16 -17.34 2.45
C GLN A 403 -6.80 -17.09 3.81
N THR A 404 -6.14 -17.56 4.88
CA THR A 404 -6.65 -17.41 6.24
C THR A 404 -5.59 -16.76 7.14
N TRP A 405 -5.99 -15.72 7.84
CA TRP A 405 -5.14 -14.98 8.76
C TRP A 405 -5.82 -14.88 10.13
N ALA A 406 -5.04 -14.97 11.19
CA ALA A 406 -5.56 -14.79 12.54
C ALA A 406 -4.67 -13.85 13.34
N THR A 407 -5.28 -12.97 14.13
CA THR A 407 -4.58 -12.02 15.00
C THR A 407 -5.18 -11.98 16.39
N ILE A 408 -4.38 -11.51 17.35
CA ILE A 408 -4.86 -11.16 18.70
C ILE A 408 -4.47 -9.71 19.02
N GLY A 409 -5.47 -8.89 19.27
CA GLY A 409 -5.28 -7.48 19.57
C GLY A 409 -4.98 -7.21 21.04
N THR A 410 -4.55 -5.98 21.36
CA THR A 410 -4.38 -5.46 22.71
C THR A 410 -5.71 -5.39 23.48
N ASP A 411 -6.84 -5.37 22.76
CA ASP A 411 -8.21 -5.46 23.26
C ASP A 411 -8.62 -6.91 23.64
N HIS A 412 -7.67 -7.85 23.57
CA HIS A 412 -7.87 -9.27 23.81
C HIS A 412 -8.94 -9.91 22.92
N ARG A 413 -9.18 -9.36 21.73
CA ARG A 413 -10.03 -9.99 20.70
C ARG A 413 -9.18 -10.79 19.74
N VAL A 414 -9.65 -11.98 19.39
CA VAL A 414 -9.11 -12.75 18.27
C VAL A 414 -9.91 -12.37 17.02
N ARG A 415 -9.20 -12.07 15.98
CA ARG A 415 -9.73 -11.74 14.67
C ARG A 415 -9.27 -12.76 13.66
N VAL A 416 -10.17 -13.22 12.81
CA VAL A 416 -9.86 -14.18 11.74
C VAL A 416 -10.34 -13.57 10.45
N LEU A 417 -9.43 -13.23 9.57
CA LEU A 417 -9.73 -12.81 8.22
C LEU A 417 -9.63 -14.02 7.29
N VAL A 418 -10.63 -14.20 6.46
CA VAL A 418 -10.63 -15.15 5.37
C VAL A 418 -10.80 -14.35 4.09
N ASP A 419 -9.80 -14.41 3.24
CA ASP A 419 -9.80 -13.90 1.89
C ASP A 419 -10.13 -15.05 0.95
N ASN A 420 -11.22 -14.92 0.19
CA ASN A 420 -11.69 -15.93 -0.75
C ASN A 420 -11.66 -15.38 -2.19
N GLU A 421 -10.65 -15.75 -2.91
CA GLU A 421 -10.41 -15.40 -4.33
C GLU A 421 -11.06 -16.41 -5.30
N GLY A 422 -11.79 -17.40 -4.76
CA GLY A 422 -12.38 -18.50 -5.50
C GLY A 422 -13.88 -18.62 -5.31
N PRO A 423 -14.46 -19.77 -5.64
CA PRO A 423 -15.87 -20.06 -5.37
C PRO A 423 -16.22 -19.96 -3.89
N ALA A 424 -17.52 -19.78 -3.59
CA ALA A 424 -17.98 -19.70 -2.19
C ALA A 424 -17.49 -20.89 -1.36
N ALA A 425 -16.97 -20.61 -0.17
CA ALA A 425 -16.47 -21.60 0.78
C ALA A 425 -17.34 -21.66 2.04
N GLN A 426 -17.47 -22.85 2.63
CA GLN A 426 -18.11 -23.06 3.93
C GLN A 426 -17.03 -23.19 5.00
N LEU A 427 -16.94 -22.22 5.87
CA LEU A 427 -15.91 -22.16 6.91
C LEU A 427 -16.34 -22.87 8.19
N SER A 428 -15.36 -23.48 8.87
CA SER A 428 -15.47 -24.03 10.21
C SER A 428 -14.26 -23.60 11.01
N ILE A 429 -14.41 -22.53 11.81
CA ILE A 429 -13.32 -21.90 12.57
C ILE A 429 -13.29 -22.42 14.00
N HIS A 430 -12.22 -23.12 14.35
CA HIS A 430 -11.95 -23.58 15.70
C HIS A 430 -11.11 -22.52 16.43
N ALA A 431 -11.78 -21.77 17.30
CA ALA A 431 -11.16 -20.70 18.06
C ALA A 431 -10.17 -21.23 19.11
N PRO A 432 -9.14 -20.45 19.47
CA PRO A 432 -8.22 -20.83 20.51
C PRO A 432 -8.93 -20.92 21.87
N LYS A 433 -8.32 -21.66 22.82
CA LYS A 433 -8.86 -21.85 24.18
C LYS A 433 -9.24 -20.50 24.81
N GLY A 434 -10.48 -20.40 25.27
CA GLY A 434 -11.02 -19.19 25.91
C GLY A 434 -11.87 -18.30 24.99
N TYR A 435 -11.98 -18.60 23.69
CA TYR A 435 -12.73 -17.79 22.71
C TYR A 435 -13.93 -18.50 22.06
N GLY A 436 -14.06 -19.81 22.19
CA GLY A 436 -15.06 -20.63 21.51
C GLY A 436 -16.45 -20.68 22.16
N SER A 437 -16.78 -19.82 23.14
CA SER A 437 -18.00 -19.96 23.94
C SER A 437 -19.00 -18.81 23.80
N ARG A 438 -18.68 -17.75 23.09
CA ARG A 438 -19.53 -16.55 22.88
C ARG A 438 -19.85 -16.37 21.41
N PRO A 439 -20.98 -15.75 21.06
CA PRO A 439 -21.20 -15.34 19.69
C PRO A 439 -20.08 -14.44 19.18
N GLY A 440 -19.64 -14.70 17.94
CA GLY A 440 -18.70 -13.86 17.20
C GLY A 440 -19.46 -12.89 16.29
N SER A 441 -18.78 -11.82 15.89
CA SER A 441 -19.29 -10.88 14.87
C SER A 441 -18.58 -11.12 13.54
N VAL A 442 -19.36 -11.11 12.45
CA VAL A 442 -18.86 -11.30 11.08
C VAL A 442 -19.10 -10.03 10.29
N GLN A 443 -18.03 -9.46 9.75
CA GLN A 443 -18.05 -8.36 8.80
C GLN A 443 -17.52 -8.86 7.45
N ARG A 444 -18.04 -8.31 6.33
CA ARG A 444 -17.59 -8.72 4.99
C ARG A 444 -17.27 -7.51 4.14
N LEU A 445 -16.27 -7.66 3.29
CA LEU A 445 -16.07 -6.87 2.09
C LEU A 445 -16.61 -7.71 0.92
N LEU A 446 -17.60 -7.17 0.21
CA LEU A 446 -18.27 -7.83 -0.89
C LEU A 446 -18.26 -6.97 -2.13
N ALA A 447 -18.16 -7.61 -3.28
CA ALA A 447 -18.28 -7.02 -4.60
C ALA A 447 -19.12 -7.92 -5.53
N PRO A 448 -19.60 -7.41 -6.68
CA PRO A 448 -20.27 -8.24 -7.69
C PRO A 448 -19.37 -9.33 -8.28
N SER A 449 -18.04 -9.10 -8.36
CA SER A 449 -17.02 -10.04 -8.82
C SER A 449 -15.63 -9.52 -8.48
N ALA A 450 -14.59 -10.33 -8.66
CA ALA A 450 -13.18 -9.89 -8.56
C ALA A 450 -12.84 -8.73 -9.52
N ALA A 451 -13.49 -8.65 -10.68
CA ALA A 451 -13.29 -7.58 -11.68
C ALA A 451 -14.14 -6.33 -11.43
N ALA A 452 -14.92 -6.27 -10.33
CA ALA A 452 -15.77 -5.13 -10.05
C ALA A 452 -14.93 -3.91 -9.63
N THR A 453 -15.12 -2.78 -10.32
CA THR A 453 -14.52 -1.47 -10.00
C THR A 453 -15.43 -0.62 -9.12
N SER A 454 -16.66 -1.08 -8.87
CA SER A 454 -17.68 -0.38 -8.08
C SER A 454 -18.70 -1.36 -7.51
N GLY A 455 -19.61 -0.86 -6.68
CA GLY A 455 -20.63 -1.70 -6.02
C GLY A 455 -20.07 -2.48 -4.84
N LEU A 456 -18.87 -2.15 -4.35
CA LEU A 456 -18.32 -2.75 -3.15
C LEU A 456 -19.10 -2.29 -1.92
N THR A 457 -19.21 -3.20 -0.95
CA THR A 457 -19.78 -2.91 0.37
C THR A 457 -18.87 -3.46 1.45
N ILE A 458 -18.68 -2.65 2.50
CA ILE A 458 -17.89 -3.04 3.68
C ILE A 458 -18.81 -3.01 4.91
N GLY A 459 -18.96 -4.18 5.56
CA GLY A 459 -19.89 -4.31 6.70
C GLY A 459 -21.35 -4.01 6.35
N GLY A 460 -21.76 -4.25 5.10
CA GLY A 460 -23.12 -4.06 4.60
C GLY A 460 -23.44 -2.64 4.09
N SER A 461 -22.46 -1.75 4.06
CA SER A 461 -22.63 -0.37 3.58
C SER A 461 -21.64 -0.07 2.45
N SER A 462 -22.05 0.74 1.47
CA SER A 462 -21.15 1.29 0.45
C SER A 462 -20.25 2.37 1.06
N PHE A 463 -18.99 2.40 0.64
CA PHE A 463 -18.03 3.45 1.01
C PHE A 463 -17.37 4.05 -0.24
N ALA A 464 -18.06 4.08 -1.36
CA ALA A 464 -17.55 4.57 -2.63
C ALA A 464 -17.24 6.08 -2.66
N THR A 465 -17.92 6.88 -1.83
CA THR A 465 -17.68 8.32 -1.71
C THR A 465 -17.83 8.79 -0.27
N SER A 466 -17.04 9.82 0.11
CA SER A 466 -17.14 10.42 1.45
C SER A 466 -16.65 11.87 1.46
N SER A 467 -17.36 12.75 2.15
CA SER A 467 -16.90 14.11 2.43
C SER A 467 -16.05 14.24 3.70
N THR A 468 -15.97 13.19 4.49
CA THR A 468 -15.24 13.16 5.77
C THR A 468 -14.15 12.09 5.82
N GLY A 469 -14.09 11.20 4.82
CA GLY A 469 -13.17 10.06 4.82
C GLY A 469 -13.46 9.01 5.90
N VAL A 470 -14.52 9.17 6.67
CA VAL A 470 -14.88 8.23 7.74
C VAL A 470 -15.72 7.10 7.17
N ALA A 471 -15.21 5.89 7.27
CA ALA A 471 -15.91 4.70 6.82
C ALA A 471 -17.19 4.48 7.61
N PRO A 472 -18.27 3.98 6.98
CA PRO A 472 -19.53 3.66 7.66
C PRO A 472 -19.29 2.68 8.82
N THR A 473 -20.06 2.85 9.88
CA THR A 473 -20.07 1.89 10.99
C THR A 473 -20.58 0.54 10.47
N PRO A 474 -19.82 -0.55 10.60
CA PRO A 474 -20.27 -1.85 10.13
C PRO A 474 -21.50 -2.34 10.87
N VAL A 475 -22.37 -3.03 10.16
CA VAL A 475 -23.49 -3.79 10.74
C VAL A 475 -23.11 -5.28 10.66
N PRO A 476 -22.40 -5.82 11.65
CA PRO A 476 -21.89 -7.18 11.60
C PRO A 476 -23.02 -8.20 11.79
N ALA A 477 -22.95 -9.30 11.07
CA ALA A 477 -23.75 -10.48 11.35
C ALA A 477 -23.22 -11.19 12.60
N THR A 478 -24.12 -11.82 13.35
CA THR A 478 -23.74 -12.63 14.52
C THR A 478 -23.64 -14.10 14.14
N VAL A 479 -22.58 -14.77 14.56
CA VAL A 479 -22.40 -16.21 14.43
C VAL A 479 -22.26 -16.85 15.82
N THR A 480 -23.10 -17.84 16.11
CA THR A 480 -23.06 -18.58 17.37
C THR A 480 -22.19 -19.85 17.19
N PRO A 481 -21.25 -20.13 18.12
CA PRO A 481 -20.43 -21.34 18.01
C PRO A 481 -21.25 -22.60 18.22
N GLY A 482 -21.05 -23.59 17.34
CA GLY A 482 -21.54 -24.94 17.45
C GLY A 482 -20.49 -25.89 18.08
N ARG A 483 -20.74 -27.20 18.00
CA ARG A 483 -19.77 -28.21 18.47
C ARG A 483 -18.47 -28.21 17.66
N SER A 484 -18.54 -27.85 16.36
CA SER A 484 -17.41 -27.73 15.44
C SER A 484 -16.83 -26.32 15.34
N GLY A 485 -17.09 -25.45 16.30
CA GLY A 485 -16.65 -24.06 16.25
C GLY A 485 -17.64 -23.12 15.55
N TYR A 486 -17.15 -22.04 14.97
CA TYR A 486 -17.96 -21.05 14.22
C TYR A 486 -18.09 -21.48 12.77
N SER A 487 -19.34 -21.63 12.29
CA SER A 487 -19.58 -22.04 10.91
C SER A 487 -20.36 -20.97 10.16
N PHE A 488 -19.84 -20.54 9.01
CA PHE A 488 -20.44 -19.53 8.13
C PHE A 488 -19.87 -19.61 6.72
N ALA A 489 -20.59 -19.03 5.77
CA ALA A 489 -20.11 -18.97 4.38
C ALA A 489 -19.18 -17.76 4.16
N ALA A 490 -18.08 -17.97 3.43
CA ALA A 490 -17.31 -16.93 2.75
C ALA A 490 -17.77 -16.91 1.28
N PRO A 491 -18.43 -15.85 0.82
CA PRO A 491 -18.82 -15.71 -0.58
C PRO A 491 -17.62 -15.75 -1.52
N ALA A 492 -17.87 -16.01 -2.80
CA ALA A 492 -16.86 -15.86 -3.84
C ALA A 492 -16.35 -14.42 -3.91
N ASP A 493 -15.09 -14.24 -4.26
CA ASP A 493 -14.46 -12.93 -4.46
C ASP A 493 -14.74 -11.95 -3.29
N SER A 494 -14.44 -12.38 -2.05
CA SER A 494 -14.82 -11.63 -0.85
C SER A 494 -13.82 -11.78 0.30
N GLU A 495 -13.82 -10.79 1.20
CA GLU A 495 -13.19 -10.94 2.51
C GLU A 495 -14.24 -11.12 3.61
N THR A 496 -13.94 -11.96 4.58
CA THR A 496 -14.78 -12.19 5.75
C THR A 496 -13.94 -12.09 7.02
N LEU A 497 -14.26 -11.12 7.87
CA LEU A 497 -13.61 -10.89 9.15
C LEU A 497 -14.53 -11.39 10.28
N LEU A 498 -14.10 -12.45 10.98
CA LEU A 498 -14.70 -12.93 12.22
C LEU A 498 -13.96 -12.33 13.42
N THR A 499 -14.69 -11.67 14.31
CA THR A 499 -14.13 -11.15 15.57
C THR A 499 -14.72 -11.89 16.77
N LEU A 500 -13.84 -12.39 17.63
CA LEU A 500 -14.16 -13.20 18.81
C LEU A 500 -13.72 -12.50 20.09
N SER A 501 -14.58 -12.52 21.11
CA SER A 501 -14.26 -12.01 22.45
C SER A 501 -13.90 -13.15 23.40
N ALA A 502 -12.95 -12.90 24.29
CA ALA A 502 -12.59 -13.84 25.35
C ALA A 502 -13.78 -14.12 26.28
N ARG A 503 -13.79 -15.29 26.88
CA ARG A 503 -14.69 -15.62 27.99
C ARG A 503 -14.43 -14.65 29.16
N ALA A 504 -15.46 -14.08 29.76
CA ALA A 504 -15.28 -13.32 30.96
C ALA A 504 -14.65 -14.24 32.03
N VAL A 505 -13.51 -13.83 32.57
CA VAL A 505 -13.00 -14.45 33.79
C VAL A 505 -13.99 -14.06 34.88
N SER A 506 -14.74 -15.03 35.42
CA SER A 506 -15.49 -14.81 36.66
C SER A 506 -14.44 -14.49 37.74
N ALA A 507 -14.48 -13.27 38.27
CA ALA A 507 -13.76 -12.96 39.47
C ALA A 507 -14.25 -13.96 40.53
N GLY A 508 -13.39 -14.94 40.87
CA GLY A 508 -13.60 -15.87 41.94
C GLY A 508 -13.26 -15.23 43.29
#